data_91bb83bc70961fcc54204eddb000b39d
#
_entry.id   91bb83bc70961fcc54204eddb000b39d
#
_cell.length_a   1.000
_cell.length_b   1.000
_cell.length_c   1.000
_cell.angle_alpha   90.00
_cell.angle_beta   90.00
_cell.angle_gamma   90.00
#
_symmetry.space_group_name_H-M   'P 1'
#
loop_
_entity.id
_entity.type
_entity.pdbx_description
1 polymer ?
#
loop_
_entity_poly.entity_id
_entity_poly.type
_entity_poly.pdbx_seq_one_letter_code
_entity_poly.pdbx_strand_id
1 'polypeptide(L)'
;VTTMESMFEAAYAFDQNIGSWDTSNVTSMEEMFSKGGSNNMSFNNGGSPDIGNWDTSSVRTMYFMFNGNTEFDQPLGSGGGVSGWDVSSVKVFESMFQGASKFNQDIGSWDVSGTQTNSDYWCAAGFRKMFDYAIAFNNGGSDSIKNWDMTGACNVEQMFHITSMNQDLSTWCVPNVTSKNSFATIYNGVHGNGNLRDRTPLSDAKTPVWGKCPSIATLVLTSDDSDNIITTSQVTLTATFSLSMSPTPT
;
A
#
# COMPACT_ATOMS: atom_id res chain seq x y z
N VAL A 1 -14.24 -22.39 7.93
CA VAL A 1 -13.39 -21.73 8.92
C VAL A 1 -13.62 -20.24 8.82
N THR A 2 -13.78 -19.53 9.94
CA THR A 2 -14.07 -18.08 9.96
C THR A 2 -12.87 -17.23 10.41
N THR A 3 -11.87 -17.85 11.04
CA THR A 3 -10.60 -17.18 11.40
C THR A 3 -9.43 -18.11 11.12
N MET A 4 -8.35 -17.52 10.63
CA MET A 4 -7.04 -18.14 10.43
C MET A 4 -5.97 -17.40 11.25
N GLU A 5 -6.40 -16.66 12.27
CA GLU A 5 -5.53 -15.91 13.18
C GLU A 5 -4.44 -16.82 13.76
N SER A 6 -3.19 -16.37 13.68
CA SER A 6 -1.98 -17.04 14.16
C SER A 6 -1.82 -18.53 13.74
N MET A 7 -2.54 -19.01 12.71
CA MET A 7 -2.60 -20.44 12.36
C MET A 7 -1.22 -21.06 12.09
N PHE A 8 -0.30 -20.31 11.51
CA PHE A 8 1.08 -20.69 11.24
C PHE A 8 2.10 -19.73 11.87
N GLU A 9 1.68 -18.97 12.88
CA GLU A 9 2.59 -18.09 13.60
C GLU A 9 3.78 -18.89 14.14
N ALA A 10 5.01 -18.37 13.94
CA ALA A 10 6.25 -19.03 14.32
C ALA A 10 6.49 -20.44 13.72
N ALA A 11 5.71 -20.84 12.73
CA ALA A 11 5.91 -22.11 11.99
C ALA A 11 7.03 -21.92 10.95
N TYR A 12 8.26 -21.64 11.40
CA TYR A 12 9.37 -21.14 10.60
C TYR A 12 9.75 -21.96 9.36
N ALA A 13 9.49 -23.26 9.38
CA ALA A 13 9.81 -24.19 8.29
C ALA A 13 8.59 -24.54 7.44
N PHE A 14 7.42 -23.99 7.74
CA PHE A 14 6.22 -24.28 6.96
C PHE A 14 6.29 -23.56 5.62
N ASP A 15 6.28 -24.35 4.54
CA ASP A 15 6.26 -23.83 3.15
C ASP A 15 5.54 -24.79 2.21
N GLN A 16 4.32 -25.20 2.59
CA GLN A 16 3.51 -26.06 1.73
C GLN A 16 2.54 -25.22 0.89
N ASN A 17 2.21 -25.71 -0.31
CA ASN A 17 1.17 -25.12 -1.13
C ASN A 17 -0.20 -25.33 -0.48
N ILE A 18 -0.87 -24.23 -0.15
CA ILE A 18 -2.21 -24.17 0.43
C ILE A 18 -3.17 -23.33 -0.42
N GLY A 19 -2.79 -23.00 -1.66
CA GLY A 19 -3.57 -22.16 -2.56
C GLY A 19 -4.97 -22.69 -2.89
N SER A 20 -5.18 -24.02 -2.75
CA SER A 20 -6.49 -24.65 -2.97
C SER A 20 -7.47 -24.54 -1.79
N TRP A 21 -7.09 -23.90 -0.69
CA TRP A 21 -7.97 -23.76 0.46
C TRP A 21 -9.15 -22.84 0.17
N ASP A 22 -10.34 -23.22 0.65
CA ASP A 22 -11.52 -22.38 0.65
C ASP A 22 -11.45 -21.38 1.79
N THR A 23 -11.21 -20.12 1.44
CA THR A 23 -11.06 -18.98 2.37
C THR A 23 -12.27 -18.05 2.37
N SER A 24 -13.31 -18.34 1.58
CA SER A 24 -14.47 -17.47 1.34
C SER A 24 -15.20 -16.98 2.59
N ASN A 25 -15.13 -17.74 3.69
CA ASN A 25 -15.76 -17.37 4.96
C ASN A 25 -14.78 -16.79 5.99
N VAL A 26 -13.51 -16.60 5.63
CA VAL A 26 -12.49 -16.12 6.56
C VAL A 26 -12.62 -14.61 6.76
N THR A 27 -12.72 -14.17 8.01
CA THR A 27 -12.85 -12.77 8.38
C THR A 27 -11.60 -12.19 9.04
N SER A 28 -10.69 -13.03 9.54
CA SER A 28 -9.40 -12.63 10.11
C SER A 28 -8.28 -13.53 9.60
N MET A 29 -7.21 -12.89 9.11
CA MET A 29 -5.93 -13.51 8.76
C MET A 29 -4.78 -12.91 9.58
N GLU A 30 -5.11 -12.33 10.74
CA GLU A 30 -4.16 -11.69 11.65
C GLU A 30 -3.04 -12.65 12.03
N GLU A 31 -1.78 -12.20 11.90
CA GLU A 31 -0.57 -12.94 12.26
C GLU A 31 -0.42 -14.34 11.61
N MET A 32 -1.22 -14.68 10.59
CA MET A 32 -1.31 -16.05 10.06
C MET A 32 0.06 -16.66 9.71
N PHE A 33 0.98 -15.87 9.14
CA PHE A 33 2.35 -16.27 8.79
C PHE A 33 3.37 -15.35 9.44
N SER A 34 3.04 -14.80 10.59
CA SER A 34 3.94 -13.92 11.35
C SER A 34 5.10 -14.71 11.95
N LYS A 35 6.25 -14.05 12.06
CA LYS A 35 7.43 -14.63 12.72
C LYS A 35 7.22 -14.95 14.21
N GLY A 36 6.26 -14.33 14.89
CA GLY A 36 5.92 -14.55 16.31
C GLY A 36 7.07 -14.37 17.31
N GLY A 37 8.30 -14.58 16.88
CA GLY A 37 9.51 -14.56 17.71
C GLY A 37 10.71 -13.95 16.99
N SER A 38 11.93 -14.42 17.35
CA SER A 38 13.19 -13.87 16.83
C SER A 38 13.64 -14.45 15.48
N ASN A 39 13.09 -15.61 15.07
CA ASN A 39 13.43 -16.21 13.79
C ASN A 39 12.52 -15.68 12.68
N ASN A 40 13.01 -15.65 11.44
CA ASN A 40 12.20 -15.26 10.30
C ASN A 40 11.36 -16.43 9.79
N MET A 41 10.21 -16.12 9.21
CA MET A 41 9.39 -17.08 8.47
C MET A 41 9.98 -17.31 7.08
N SER A 42 9.70 -18.51 6.52
CA SER A 42 10.16 -18.90 5.18
C SER A 42 9.00 -19.27 4.26
N PHE A 43 7.76 -19.01 4.64
CA PHE A 43 6.59 -19.39 3.85
C PHE A 43 6.54 -18.63 2.53
N ASN A 44 6.45 -19.37 1.42
CA ASN A 44 6.28 -18.86 0.05
C ASN A 44 5.30 -19.73 -0.77
N ASN A 45 4.34 -20.36 -0.10
CA ASN A 45 3.32 -21.25 -0.68
C ASN A 45 3.93 -22.37 -1.55
N GLY A 46 5.08 -22.94 -1.13
CA GLY A 46 5.81 -23.94 -1.93
C GLY A 46 6.28 -23.40 -3.29
N GLY A 47 6.38 -22.10 -3.45
CA GLY A 47 6.71 -21.43 -4.73
C GLY A 47 5.53 -21.32 -5.70
N SER A 48 4.30 -21.70 -5.31
CA SER A 48 3.12 -21.66 -6.17
C SER A 48 2.40 -20.31 -6.08
N PRO A 49 1.99 -19.68 -7.22
CA PRO A 49 1.27 -18.43 -7.23
C PRO A 49 -0.21 -18.55 -6.82
N ASP A 50 -0.74 -19.76 -6.68
CA ASP A 50 -2.18 -20.02 -6.51
C ASP A 50 -2.77 -19.52 -5.18
N ILE A 51 -1.93 -19.14 -4.20
CA ILE A 51 -2.38 -18.38 -3.02
C ILE A 51 -3.07 -17.06 -3.42
N GLY A 52 -2.71 -16.49 -4.56
CA GLY A 52 -3.34 -15.30 -5.13
C GLY A 52 -4.78 -15.52 -5.60
N ASN A 53 -5.27 -16.76 -5.59
CA ASN A 53 -6.66 -17.10 -5.91
C ASN A 53 -7.55 -17.26 -4.67
N TRP A 54 -7.03 -17.05 -3.46
CA TRP A 54 -7.87 -17.07 -2.26
C TRP A 54 -8.97 -16.01 -2.35
N ASP A 55 -10.19 -16.40 -1.98
CA ASP A 55 -11.28 -15.46 -1.77
C ASP A 55 -11.08 -14.75 -0.43
N THR A 56 -10.67 -13.47 -0.50
CA THR A 56 -10.42 -12.62 0.67
C THR A 56 -11.50 -11.57 0.89
N SER A 57 -12.61 -11.62 0.13
CA SER A 57 -13.67 -10.60 0.14
C SER A 57 -14.34 -10.41 1.51
N SER A 58 -14.31 -11.43 2.36
CA SER A 58 -14.84 -11.38 3.73
C SER A 58 -13.83 -10.91 4.78
N VAL A 59 -12.54 -10.80 4.43
CA VAL A 59 -11.46 -10.49 5.38
C VAL A 59 -11.52 -9.04 5.84
N ARG A 60 -11.42 -8.83 7.15
CA ARG A 60 -11.47 -7.51 7.81
C ARG A 60 -10.13 -7.04 8.36
N THR A 61 -9.24 -7.98 8.69
CA THR A 61 -7.91 -7.67 9.22
C THR A 61 -6.86 -8.59 8.63
N MET A 62 -5.74 -7.98 8.21
CA MET A 62 -4.52 -8.63 7.77
C MET A 62 -3.32 -8.14 8.61
N TYR A 63 -3.61 -7.75 9.87
CA TYR A 63 -2.63 -7.30 10.84
C TYR A 63 -1.48 -8.30 10.97
N PHE A 64 -0.24 -7.87 10.75
CA PHE A 64 0.98 -8.69 10.85
C PHE A 64 1.00 -9.98 10.02
N MET A 65 0.12 -10.17 9.03
CA MET A 65 -0.07 -11.46 8.35
C MET A 65 1.22 -12.09 7.83
N PHE A 66 2.13 -11.33 7.24
CA PHE A 66 3.43 -11.78 6.74
C PHE A 66 4.61 -11.11 7.46
N ASN A 67 4.41 -10.67 8.70
CA ASN A 67 5.47 -10.00 9.47
C ASN A 67 6.71 -10.89 9.63
N GLY A 68 7.86 -10.40 9.16
CA GLY A 68 9.13 -11.14 9.21
C GLY A 68 9.17 -12.38 8.31
N ASN A 69 8.26 -12.49 7.34
CA ASN A 69 8.28 -13.57 6.35
C ASN A 69 9.21 -13.19 5.20
N THR A 70 10.49 -13.53 5.33
CA THR A 70 11.54 -13.03 4.44
C THR A 70 11.54 -13.64 3.04
N GLU A 71 10.89 -14.78 2.85
CA GLU A 71 10.88 -15.52 1.58
C GLU A 71 9.62 -15.27 0.74
N PHE A 72 8.55 -14.72 1.34
CA PHE A 72 7.27 -14.52 0.65
C PHE A 72 7.39 -13.52 -0.50
N ASP A 73 7.06 -13.98 -1.72
CA ASP A 73 7.03 -13.15 -2.94
C ASP A 73 6.02 -13.69 -3.96
N GLN A 74 4.81 -14.07 -3.51
CA GLN A 74 3.76 -14.56 -4.40
C GLN A 74 2.82 -13.43 -4.86
N PRO A 75 2.26 -13.49 -6.10
CA PRO A 75 1.36 -12.49 -6.62
C PRO A 75 0.04 -12.46 -5.83
N LEU A 76 -0.34 -11.29 -5.37
CA LEU A 76 -1.58 -11.04 -4.63
C LEU A 76 -2.48 -10.02 -5.32
N GLY A 77 -1.97 -9.27 -6.29
CA GLY A 77 -2.74 -8.40 -7.17
C GLY A 77 -3.37 -9.17 -8.33
N SER A 78 -4.35 -8.57 -9.00
CA SER A 78 -4.96 -9.15 -10.20
C SER A 78 -3.95 -9.12 -11.37
N GLY A 79 -3.79 -10.26 -12.03
CA GLY A 79 -2.83 -10.42 -13.13
C GLY A 79 -1.91 -11.64 -12.90
N GLY A 80 -0.94 -11.84 -13.81
CA GLY A 80 0.03 -12.93 -13.63
C GLY A 80 -0.56 -14.34 -13.55
N GLY A 81 -1.82 -14.53 -13.95
CA GLY A 81 -2.49 -15.83 -13.92
C GLY A 81 -3.28 -16.12 -12.63
N VAL A 82 -3.39 -15.13 -11.73
CA VAL A 82 -4.22 -15.20 -10.52
C VAL A 82 -5.36 -14.19 -10.57
N SER A 83 -6.45 -14.45 -9.82
CA SER A 83 -7.58 -13.52 -9.70
C SER A 83 -7.22 -12.26 -8.90
N GLY A 84 -6.26 -12.38 -8.00
CA GLY A 84 -5.89 -11.36 -7.02
C GLY A 84 -6.82 -11.36 -5.81
N TRP A 85 -6.33 -10.82 -4.70
CA TRP A 85 -7.09 -10.68 -3.46
C TRP A 85 -8.05 -9.50 -3.53
N ASP A 86 -9.28 -9.70 -3.14
CA ASP A 86 -10.23 -8.64 -2.85
C ASP A 86 -9.99 -8.14 -1.42
N VAL A 87 -9.44 -6.94 -1.29
CA VAL A 87 -9.13 -6.33 0.01
C VAL A 87 -10.08 -5.18 0.36
N SER A 88 -11.17 -5.00 -0.40
CA SER A 88 -12.13 -3.89 -0.22
C SER A 88 -12.80 -3.87 1.15
N SER A 89 -12.90 -5.03 1.81
CA SER A 89 -13.43 -5.15 3.17
C SER A 89 -12.41 -4.97 4.28
N VAL A 90 -11.11 -4.96 3.95
CA VAL A 90 -10.02 -4.91 4.94
C VAL A 90 -9.92 -3.52 5.57
N LYS A 91 -9.80 -3.49 6.90
CA LYS A 91 -9.70 -2.27 7.72
C LYS A 91 -8.29 -2.01 8.22
N VAL A 92 -7.47 -3.05 8.36
CA VAL A 92 -6.15 -2.99 8.97
C VAL A 92 -5.13 -3.75 8.14
N PHE A 93 -4.12 -3.02 7.69
CA PHE A 93 -2.93 -3.53 7.02
C PHE A 93 -1.65 -3.30 7.84
N GLU A 94 -1.79 -2.89 9.13
CA GLU A 94 -0.60 -2.60 9.96
C GLU A 94 0.38 -3.75 9.94
N SER A 95 1.64 -3.43 9.61
CA SER A 95 2.77 -4.36 9.60
C SER A 95 2.56 -5.64 8.76
N MET A 96 1.59 -5.65 7.82
CA MET A 96 1.26 -6.84 7.02
C MET A 96 2.47 -7.47 6.34
N PHE A 97 3.36 -6.66 5.76
CA PHE A 97 4.59 -7.10 5.10
C PHE A 97 5.84 -6.57 5.80
N GLN A 98 5.75 -6.16 7.07
CA GLN A 98 6.91 -5.68 7.79
C GLN A 98 8.01 -6.73 7.84
N GLY A 99 9.19 -6.41 7.31
CA GLY A 99 10.32 -7.35 7.23
C GLY A 99 10.18 -8.46 6.19
N ALA A 100 9.16 -8.44 5.33
CA ALA A 100 9.03 -9.35 4.19
C ALA A 100 10.02 -8.94 3.09
N SER A 101 11.28 -9.30 3.28
CA SER A 101 12.41 -8.71 2.57
C SER A 101 12.46 -8.98 1.06
N LYS A 102 11.82 -10.06 0.59
CA LYS A 102 11.73 -10.40 -0.84
C LYS A 102 10.47 -9.88 -1.52
N PHE A 103 9.42 -9.57 -0.75
CA PHE A 103 8.12 -9.20 -1.33
C PHE A 103 8.24 -7.98 -2.23
N ASN A 104 7.91 -8.16 -3.51
CA ASN A 104 7.92 -7.09 -4.52
C ASN A 104 6.89 -7.32 -5.63
N GLN A 105 5.68 -7.73 -5.29
CA GLN A 105 4.61 -7.94 -6.28
C GLN A 105 3.80 -6.67 -6.53
N ASP A 106 3.20 -6.57 -7.74
CA ASP A 106 2.26 -5.49 -8.09
C ASP A 106 0.93 -5.73 -7.38
N ILE A 107 0.57 -4.85 -6.47
CA ILE A 107 -0.69 -4.83 -5.72
C ILE A 107 -1.49 -3.54 -5.96
N GLY A 108 -1.15 -2.81 -7.02
CA GLY A 108 -1.83 -1.55 -7.35
C GLY A 108 -3.29 -1.71 -7.76
N SER A 109 -3.74 -2.94 -8.07
CA SER A 109 -5.15 -3.26 -8.31
C SER A 109 -6.00 -3.38 -7.04
N TRP A 110 -5.40 -3.34 -5.85
CA TRP A 110 -6.14 -3.43 -4.59
C TRP A 110 -7.03 -2.23 -4.36
N ASP A 111 -8.29 -2.48 -4.00
CA ASP A 111 -9.19 -1.45 -3.47
C ASP A 111 -8.97 -1.32 -1.96
N VAL A 112 -8.22 -0.30 -1.57
CA VAL A 112 -7.89 0.00 -0.17
C VAL A 112 -8.81 1.04 0.46
N SER A 113 -9.87 1.46 -0.24
CA SER A 113 -10.84 2.47 0.24
C SER A 113 -11.61 2.04 1.48
N GLY A 114 -11.60 0.73 1.77
CA GLY A 114 -12.19 0.15 2.97
C GLY A 114 -11.56 0.58 4.29
N THR A 115 -10.33 1.12 4.30
CA THR A 115 -9.69 1.63 5.52
C THR A 115 -10.46 2.85 6.05
N GLN A 116 -10.76 2.88 7.35
CA GLN A 116 -11.70 3.84 7.92
C GLN A 116 -11.04 5.08 8.51
N THR A 117 -11.77 6.22 8.40
CA THR A 117 -11.38 7.55 8.91
C THR A 117 -11.73 7.80 10.38
N ASN A 118 -12.38 6.86 11.06
CA ASN A 118 -12.88 7.10 12.41
C ASN A 118 -11.74 7.05 13.43
N SER A 119 -11.80 7.90 14.44
CA SER A 119 -10.82 8.08 15.51
C SER A 119 -10.55 6.85 16.40
N ASP A 120 -11.01 5.69 15.98
CA ASP A 120 -10.92 4.43 16.69
C ASP A 120 -9.57 3.74 16.45
N TYR A 121 -9.30 2.69 17.20
CA TYR A 121 -8.11 1.84 17.10
C TYR A 121 -7.75 1.47 15.66
N TRP A 122 -8.73 1.24 14.79
CA TRP A 122 -8.58 0.87 13.38
C TRP A 122 -7.89 1.95 12.54
N CYS A 123 -8.17 3.23 12.82
CA CYS A 123 -7.49 4.33 12.16
C CYS A 123 -6.01 4.38 12.54
N ALA A 124 -5.69 4.17 13.83
CA ALA A 124 -4.31 4.17 14.29
C ALA A 124 -3.47 3.05 13.68
N ALA A 125 -4.10 1.93 13.35
CA ALA A 125 -3.46 0.74 12.79
C ALA A 125 -3.43 0.71 11.25
N GLY A 126 -4.30 1.41 10.54
CA GLY A 126 -4.49 1.44 9.10
C GLY A 126 -3.35 0.88 8.24
N PHE A 127 -2.46 1.73 7.73
CA PHE A 127 -1.29 1.35 6.93
C PHE A 127 0.04 1.48 7.69
N ARG A 128 -0.01 1.66 9.01
CA ARG A 128 1.20 1.82 9.82
C ARG A 128 2.15 0.65 9.59
N LYS A 129 3.42 0.96 9.23
CA LYS A 129 4.49 -0.03 9.00
C LYS A 129 4.18 -1.12 7.98
N MET A 130 3.19 -0.94 7.10
CA MET A 130 2.73 -2.02 6.19
C MET A 130 3.89 -2.69 5.45
N PHE A 131 4.89 -1.93 4.98
CA PHE A 131 6.07 -2.42 4.27
C PHE A 131 7.40 -2.08 4.96
N ASP A 132 7.37 -1.73 6.25
CA ASP A 132 8.58 -1.39 7.00
C ASP A 132 9.60 -2.53 6.92
N TYR A 133 10.85 -2.23 6.50
CA TYR A 133 11.88 -3.23 6.22
C TYR A 133 11.55 -4.28 5.11
N ALA A 134 10.52 -4.09 4.31
CA ALA A 134 10.31 -4.86 3.08
C ALA A 134 11.26 -4.35 2.00
N ILE A 135 12.52 -4.71 2.11
CA ILE A 135 13.64 -4.05 1.41
C ILE A 135 13.57 -4.12 -0.11
N ALA A 136 12.93 -5.13 -0.69
CA ALA A 136 12.76 -5.26 -2.14
C ALA A 136 11.54 -4.49 -2.66
N PHE A 137 10.59 -4.11 -1.80
CA PHE A 137 9.28 -3.62 -2.22
C PHE A 137 9.37 -2.31 -3.02
N ASN A 138 8.89 -2.36 -4.25
CA ASN A 138 8.68 -1.25 -5.18
C ASN A 138 7.46 -1.50 -6.09
N ASN A 139 6.43 -2.19 -5.57
CA ASN A 139 5.20 -2.53 -6.31
C ASN A 139 5.48 -3.25 -7.64
N GLY A 140 6.42 -4.21 -7.66
CA GLY A 140 6.82 -4.90 -8.89
C GLY A 140 7.45 -3.99 -9.95
N GLY A 141 7.80 -2.75 -9.60
CA GLY A 141 8.25 -1.72 -10.54
C GLY A 141 7.10 -1.00 -11.27
N SER A 142 5.84 -1.34 -10.97
CA SER A 142 4.64 -0.73 -11.55
C SER A 142 4.25 0.55 -10.83
N ASP A 143 3.77 1.55 -11.58
CA ASP A 143 3.26 2.80 -11.03
C ASP A 143 1.77 2.72 -10.61
N SER A 144 1.16 1.54 -10.72
CA SER A 144 -0.26 1.29 -10.44
C SER A 144 -0.68 1.64 -9.01
N ILE A 145 0.25 1.54 -8.04
CA ILE A 145 -0.02 1.89 -6.63
C ILE A 145 -0.47 3.35 -6.44
N LYS A 146 -0.16 4.24 -7.39
CA LYS A 146 -0.66 5.63 -7.40
C LYS A 146 -2.18 5.73 -7.46
N ASN A 147 -2.85 4.66 -7.91
CA ASN A 147 -4.32 4.60 -8.07
C ASN A 147 -5.04 4.22 -6.76
N TRP A 148 -4.32 3.88 -5.69
CA TRP A 148 -4.96 3.58 -4.41
C TRP A 148 -5.77 4.77 -3.89
N ASP A 149 -7.01 4.52 -3.52
CA ASP A 149 -7.82 5.51 -2.81
C ASP A 149 -7.40 5.58 -1.34
N MET A 150 -6.59 6.59 -1.03
CA MET A 150 -6.06 6.83 0.31
C MET A 150 -6.87 7.85 1.12
N THR A 151 -8.08 8.22 0.65
CA THR A 151 -8.93 9.22 1.32
C THR A 151 -9.34 8.79 2.73
N GLY A 152 -9.47 7.48 2.96
CA GLY A 152 -9.74 6.89 4.27
C GLY A 152 -8.52 6.75 5.17
N ALA A 153 -7.31 6.87 4.63
CA ALA A 153 -6.09 6.65 5.40
C ALA A 153 -5.90 7.74 6.46
N CYS A 154 -5.51 7.33 7.66
CA CYS A 154 -5.21 8.25 8.75
C CYS A 154 -3.88 7.97 9.44
N ASN A 155 -3.28 6.82 9.20
CA ASN A 155 -1.93 6.51 9.67
C ASN A 155 -1.13 5.77 8.59
N VAL A 156 -0.05 6.40 8.15
CA VAL A 156 0.93 5.86 7.19
C VAL A 156 2.35 5.89 7.78
N GLU A 157 2.46 5.96 9.11
CA GLU A 157 3.75 6.00 9.79
C GLU A 157 4.62 4.82 9.37
N GLN A 158 5.84 5.09 8.92
CA GLN A 158 6.82 4.10 8.48
C GLN A 158 6.31 3.14 7.38
N MET A 159 5.28 3.52 6.62
CA MET A 159 4.66 2.63 5.62
C MET A 159 5.67 2.08 4.63
N PHE A 160 6.60 2.90 4.12
CA PHE A 160 7.66 2.51 3.19
C PHE A 160 9.07 2.74 3.78
N HIS A 161 9.21 2.70 5.10
CA HIS A 161 10.50 2.86 5.76
C HIS A 161 11.42 1.67 5.39
N ILE A 162 12.64 1.99 4.93
CA ILE A 162 13.65 1.00 4.49
C ILE A 162 13.11 0.04 3.40
N THR A 163 12.46 0.58 2.38
CA THR A 163 12.05 -0.14 1.17
C THR A 163 12.83 0.32 -0.06
N SER A 164 12.57 -0.29 -1.22
CA SER A 164 13.00 0.20 -2.54
C SER A 164 11.96 1.09 -3.21
N MET A 165 10.90 1.51 -2.51
CA MET A 165 9.82 2.31 -3.07
C MET A 165 10.34 3.56 -3.78
N ASN A 166 10.01 3.71 -5.05
CA ASN A 166 10.40 4.83 -5.90
C ASN A 166 9.27 5.29 -6.84
N GLN A 167 8.05 4.83 -6.62
CA GLN A 167 6.89 5.24 -7.42
C GLN A 167 6.43 6.65 -7.04
N ASP A 168 5.74 7.32 -7.95
CA ASP A 168 5.16 8.65 -7.70
C ASP A 168 3.81 8.51 -6.99
N LEU A 169 3.76 8.95 -5.74
CA LEU A 169 2.59 8.94 -4.86
C LEU A 169 2.00 10.35 -4.66
N SER A 170 2.48 11.36 -5.41
CA SER A 170 2.06 12.76 -5.27
C SER A 170 0.57 12.97 -5.55
N THR A 171 -0.06 12.02 -6.26
CA THR A 171 -1.50 12.05 -6.57
C THR A 171 -2.38 11.50 -5.43
N TRP A 172 -1.80 10.89 -4.40
CA TRP A 172 -2.61 10.37 -3.30
C TRP A 172 -3.32 11.48 -2.53
N CYS A 173 -4.63 11.32 -2.36
CA CYS A 173 -5.44 12.15 -1.49
C CYS A 173 -5.37 11.61 -0.06
N VAL A 174 -4.73 12.32 0.86
CA VAL A 174 -4.51 11.90 2.25
C VAL A 174 -4.98 12.97 3.25
N PRO A 175 -6.26 13.36 3.25
CA PRO A 175 -6.75 14.51 4.01
C PRO A 175 -6.64 14.32 5.52
N ASN A 176 -6.64 13.07 5.99
CA ASN A 176 -6.62 12.73 7.41
C ASN A 176 -5.21 12.42 7.94
N VAL A 177 -4.21 12.37 7.06
CA VAL A 177 -2.81 12.13 7.45
C VAL A 177 -2.09 13.46 7.57
N THR A 178 -1.91 13.94 8.79
CA THR A 178 -1.28 15.26 9.06
C THR A 178 0.23 15.20 9.22
N SER A 179 0.81 14.00 9.32
CA SER A 179 2.24 13.80 9.58
C SER A 179 2.83 12.69 8.72
N LYS A 180 4.01 12.95 8.16
CA LYS A 180 4.78 11.99 7.37
C LYS A 180 5.70 11.07 8.20
N ASN A 181 5.57 11.04 9.52
CA ASN A 181 6.42 10.31 10.47
C ASN A 181 7.17 9.13 9.86
N SER A 182 8.39 9.38 9.39
CA SER A 182 9.25 8.36 8.77
C SER A 182 8.60 7.56 7.62
N PHE A 183 7.62 8.14 6.92
CA PHE A 183 6.82 7.48 5.87
C PHE A 183 7.66 6.66 4.89
N ALA A 184 8.73 7.21 4.36
CA ALA A 184 9.63 6.59 3.39
C ALA A 184 11.08 6.96 3.67
N THR A 185 11.49 7.00 4.94
CA THR A 185 12.86 7.35 5.33
C THR A 185 13.80 6.16 5.20
N ILE A 186 15.07 6.45 4.89
CA ILE A 186 16.14 5.47 4.99
C ILE A 186 16.85 5.67 6.32
N TYR A 187 17.21 4.59 6.97
CA TYR A 187 18.09 4.64 8.13
C TYR A 187 19.55 4.80 7.67
N ASN A 188 20.19 5.93 8.01
CA ASN A 188 21.61 6.18 7.71
C ASN A 188 22.58 5.43 8.64
N GLY A 189 22.10 4.47 9.42
CA GLY A 189 22.88 3.65 10.34
C GLY A 189 23.37 2.36 9.70
N VAL A 190 24.61 1.98 10.06
CA VAL A 190 25.23 0.72 9.64
C VAL A 190 24.56 -0.43 10.39
N HIS A 191 23.58 -1.08 9.78
CA HIS A 191 23.24 -2.44 10.17
C HIS A 191 24.13 -3.40 9.41
N GLY A 192 24.79 -4.30 10.12
CA GLY A 192 25.95 -5.14 9.82
C GLY A 192 26.08 -5.88 8.47
N ASN A 193 25.31 -5.58 7.45
CA ASN A 193 25.38 -6.20 6.12
C ASN A 193 25.64 -5.21 4.96
N GLY A 194 26.21 -4.06 5.23
CA GLY A 194 27.06 -3.35 4.26
C GLY A 194 26.38 -2.59 3.10
N ASN A 195 25.13 -2.84 2.72
CA ASN A 195 24.59 -2.40 1.43
C ASN A 195 23.36 -1.46 1.47
N LEU A 196 23.02 -0.87 2.60
CA LEU A 196 21.88 0.09 2.66
C LEU A 196 22.25 1.53 2.29
N ARG A 197 23.51 1.80 1.92
CA ARG A 197 24.01 3.16 1.65
C ARG A 197 23.52 3.80 0.35
N ASP A 198 23.02 3.00 -0.59
CA ASP A 198 22.66 3.48 -1.94
C ASP A 198 21.15 3.71 -2.15
N ARG A 199 20.35 3.60 -1.11
CA ARG A 199 18.91 3.82 -1.23
C ARG A 199 18.58 5.26 -0.97
N THR A 200 18.06 5.95 -1.97
CA THR A 200 17.53 7.32 -1.81
C THR A 200 16.11 7.25 -1.24
N PRO A 201 15.78 8.04 -0.20
CA PRO A 201 14.40 8.15 0.24
C PRO A 201 13.52 8.62 -0.91
N LEU A 202 12.23 8.27 -0.86
CA LEU A 202 11.26 8.83 -1.78
C LEU A 202 11.37 10.36 -1.70
N SER A 203 11.63 11.02 -2.83
CA SER A 203 11.77 12.47 -2.86
C SER A 203 10.46 13.15 -2.45
N ASP A 204 10.55 14.34 -1.83
CA ASP A 204 9.34 15.09 -1.45
C ASP A 204 8.41 15.33 -2.65
N ALA A 205 8.95 15.46 -3.87
CA ALA A 205 8.16 15.61 -5.10
C ALA A 205 7.30 14.38 -5.44
N LYS A 206 7.67 13.21 -4.93
CA LYS A 206 6.95 11.94 -5.14
C LYS A 206 6.06 11.54 -3.96
N THR A 207 6.05 12.32 -2.89
CA THR A 207 5.20 12.06 -1.72
C THR A 207 3.88 12.80 -1.81
N PRO A 208 2.81 12.33 -1.13
CA PRO A 208 1.55 13.05 -1.03
C PRO A 208 1.71 14.44 -0.39
N VAL A 209 0.77 15.33 -0.66
CA VAL A 209 0.61 16.58 0.11
C VAL A 209 -0.18 16.24 1.38
N TRP A 210 0.51 16.24 2.52
CA TRP A 210 -0.05 15.80 3.80
C TRP A 210 -1.22 16.65 4.28
N GLY A 211 -2.28 15.99 4.77
CA GLY A 211 -3.49 16.64 5.24
C GLY A 211 -4.35 17.24 4.13
N LYS A 212 -4.11 16.87 2.88
CA LYS A 212 -4.81 17.44 1.71
C LYS A 212 -5.04 16.40 0.63
N CYS A 213 -5.94 16.73 -0.28
CA CYS A 213 -6.00 16.10 -1.59
C CYS A 213 -5.28 16.98 -2.63
N PRO A 214 -4.67 16.40 -3.67
CA PRO A 214 -4.17 17.16 -4.80
C PRO A 214 -5.29 18.04 -5.37
N SER A 215 -4.97 19.29 -5.69
CA SER A 215 -5.93 20.17 -6.35
C SER A 215 -6.23 19.62 -7.74
N ILE A 216 -7.48 19.32 -8.02
CA ILE A 216 -7.91 19.04 -9.38
C ILE A 216 -7.87 20.38 -10.11
N ALA A 217 -7.06 20.46 -11.18
CA ALA A 217 -7.11 21.62 -12.06
C ALA A 217 -8.51 21.70 -12.65
N THR A 218 -9.26 22.74 -12.28
CA THR A 218 -10.60 22.97 -12.85
C THR A 218 -10.40 23.45 -14.27
N LEU A 219 -10.80 22.63 -15.25
CA LEU A 219 -10.86 23.05 -16.63
C LEU A 219 -12.09 23.93 -16.80
N VAL A 220 -11.91 25.22 -16.96
CA VAL A 220 -12.97 26.14 -17.34
C VAL A 220 -12.99 26.21 -18.86
N LEU A 221 -14.01 25.64 -19.47
CA LEU A 221 -14.29 25.83 -20.89
C LEU A 221 -15.04 27.15 -21.04
N THR A 222 -14.37 28.15 -21.63
CA THR A 222 -15.03 29.39 -22.05
C THR A 222 -15.26 29.31 -23.54
N SER A 223 -16.51 29.46 -23.97
CA SER A 223 -16.81 29.73 -25.38
C SER A 223 -16.66 31.22 -25.65
N ASP A 224 -16.12 31.58 -26.76
CA ASP A 224 -16.05 32.95 -27.27
C ASP A 224 -17.30 33.30 -28.10
N ASP A 225 -18.26 32.39 -28.15
CA ASP A 225 -19.48 32.54 -28.92
C ASP A 225 -20.67 32.83 -27.99
N SER A 226 -21.49 33.83 -28.37
CA SER A 226 -22.58 34.35 -27.54
C SER A 226 -23.77 33.41 -27.40
N ASP A 227 -23.80 32.31 -28.15
CA ASP A 227 -24.83 31.28 -28.11
C ASP A 227 -24.46 30.03 -27.32
N ASN A 228 -23.24 29.97 -26.72
CA ASN A 228 -22.70 28.84 -26.00
C ASN A 228 -22.58 27.53 -26.82
N ILE A 229 -22.62 27.60 -28.13
CA ILE A 229 -22.44 26.44 -29.00
C ILE A 229 -21.00 26.41 -29.52
N ILE A 230 -20.26 25.39 -29.16
CA ILE A 230 -18.91 25.16 -29.70
C ILE A 230 -19.04 24.55 -31.10
N THR A 231 -18.91 25.38 -32.14
CA THR A 231 -19.07 24.96 -33.54
C THR A 231 -17.75 24.72 -34.27
N THR A 232 -16.61 24.93 -33.58
CA THR A 232 -15.29 24.79 -34.20
C THR A 232 -14.69 23.41 -33.92
N SER A 233 -14.01 22.86 -34.96
CA SER A 233 -13.32 21.56 -34.87
C SER A 233 -12.02 21.58 -34.04
N GLN A 234 -11.68 22.68 -33.40
CA GLN A 234 -10.52 22.81 -32.52
C GLN A 234 -10.91 23.43 -31.19
N VAL A 235 -10.72 22.68 -30.10
CA VAL A 235 -10.83 23.17 -28.73
C VAL A 235 -9.39 23.38 -28.23
N THR A 236 -9.02 24.62 -27.94
CA THR A 236 -7.74 24.91 -27.29
C THR A 236 -7.92 24.76 -25.78
N LEU A 237 -7.31 23.72 -25.22
CA LEU A 237 -7.29 23.48 -23.77
C LEU A 237 -6.15 24.28 -23.14
N THR A 238 -6.46 25.34 -22.42
CA THR A 238 -5.49 26.09 -21.62
C THR A 238 -5.64 25.67 -20.17
N ALA A 239 -4.67 24.92 -19.63
CA ALA A 239 -4.62 24.60 -18.21
C ALA A 239 -3.93 25.75 -17.46
N THR A 240 -4.67 26.48 -16.66
CA THR A 240 -4.12 27.49 -15.76
C THR A 240 -3.91 26.85 -14.38
N PHE A 241 -2.66 26.66 -13.99
CA PHE A 241 -2.30 26.18 -12.65
C PHE A 241 -2.21 27.36 -11.71
N SER A 242 -3.17 27.54 -10.80
CA SER A 242 -3.04 28.50 -9.70
C SER A 242 -2.40 27.80 -8.49
N LEU A 243 -1.13 28.05 -8.25
CA LEU A 243 -0.48 27.73 -6.97
C LEU A 243 -0.98 28.76 -5.94
N SER A 244 -1.96 28.41 -5.12
CA SER A 244 -2.28 29.21 -3.94
C SER A 244 -1.21 28.93 -2.87
N MET A 245 -0.18 29.77 -2.83
CA MET A 245 0.73 29.82 -1.68
C MET A 245 -0.04 30.42 -0.51
N SER A 246 -0.35 29.65 0.52
CA SER A 246 -0.79 30.21 1.80
C SER A 246 0.36 31.00 2.41
N PRO A 247 0.13 32.23 2.88
CA PRO A 247 1.19 32.96 3.57
C PRO A 247 1.57 32.23 4.86
N THR A 248 2.86 32.08 5.09
CA THR A 248 3.41 31.65 6.38
C THR A 248 2.93 32.63 7.47
N PRO A 249 2.40 32.12 8.61
CA PRO A 249 2.14 32.99 9.75
C PRO A 249 3.46 33.51 10.30
N THR A 250 3.54 34.83 10.49
CA THR A 250 4.60 35.54 11.22
C THR A 250 4.50 35.28 12.71
#